data_bdaa299b8ffb9d270980d5355b5cc5a4
#
_entry.id   bdaa299b8ffb9d270980d5355b5cc5a4
#
_cell.length_a   1.000
_cell.length_b   1.000
_cell.length_c   1.000
_cell.angle_alpha   90.00
_cell.angle_beta   90.00
_cell.angle_gamma   90.00
#
_symmetry.space_group_name_H-M   'P 1'
#
loop_
_entity.id
_entity.type
_entity.pdbx_description
1 polymer ?
#
loop_
_entity_poly.entity_id
_entity_poly.type
_entity_poly.pdbx_seq_one_letter_code
_entity_poly.pdbx_strand_id
1 'polypeptide(L)'
;MLNDRFRKSGSRCAAILGVASAMCLCSCWDKAADQAEEASVAKTPSVMEDYPVVGDEQAAPQDGDSLAAAREALFQHAVYTLGQKVTSPETFPQLNTAVKDMLELMRSYYAELQKGEPCLERARMALQIAATTRDLGAYAKAQAEYENALAEVENLPTEVKLEAEGQRMLSTCHNGIGVCLLAQNKASEALAKYEAALAVDEAQYQSVAPAEGEELPEGEVEPALSRAAADLLDSYRCLGDCQRAVDDPEEAATTYKKGHTLAQRLKRLSSDMSIAYVKLLTSMGNLDNSMGKAQEAMGAWVIAARICQSLNSSSPKLEVKAETKRCFDALLPAIQSVSQGLQAEQAEAKKKSEDEKAAAEKAAAEAAAAEKAAAERLAAEQKAAEEKAAAEAAAQNEANKRVRDRRRR
;
A
#
# COMPACT_ATOMS: atom_id res chain seq x y z
N MET A 1 10.96 -24.32 -26.52
CA MET A 1 10.86 -22.88 -26.75
C MET A 1 9.44 -22.32 -26.84
N LEU A 2 8.37 -23.15 -26.93
CA LEU A 2 6.97 -22.68 -26.95
C LEU A 2 6.33 -22.49 -25.56
N ASN A 3 6.87 -23.09 -24.49
CA ASN A 3 6.29 -23.03 -23.16
C ASN A 3 6.60 -21.73 -22.37
N ASP A 4 7.66 -21.00 -22.73
CA ASP A 4 8.03 -19.77 -22.04
C ASP A 4 7.20 -18.53 -22.46
N ARG A 5 6.64 -18.55 -23.68
CA ARG A 5 5.77 -17.46 -24.15
C ARG A 5 4.39 -17.47 -23.48
N PHE A 6 3.87 -18.63 -23.10
CA PHE A 6 2.56 -18.73 -22.43
C PHE A 6 2.63 -18.32 -20.96
N ARG A 7 3.75 -18.51 -20.26
CA ARG A 7 3.93 -18.03 -18.87
C ARG A 7 3.96 -16.50 -18.78
N LYS A 8 4.60 -15.83 -19.75
CA LYS A 8 4.64 -14.35 -19.77
C LYS A 8 3.31 -13.69 -20.13
N SER A 9 2.45 -14.36 -20.91
CA SER A 9 1.12 -13.83 -21.27
C SER A 9 0.10 -13.97 -20.13
N GLY A 10 0.18 -15.03 -19.34
CA GLY A 10 -0.71 -15.27 -18.19
C GLY A 10 -0.52 -14.23 -17.05
N SER A 11 0.72 -13.82 -16.81
CA SER A 11 1.04 -12.79 -15.81
C SER A 11 0.50 -11.40 -16.21
N ARG A 12 0.53 -11.07 -17.51
CA ARG A 12 -0.01 -9.79 -18.02
C ARG A 12 -1.54 -9.72 -17.94
N CYS A 13 -2.24 -10.82 -18.23
CA CYS A 13 -3.70 -10.88 -18.08
C CYS A 13 -4.16 -10.73 -16.62
N ALA A 14 -3.41 -11.28 -15.66
CA ALA A 14 -3.74 -11.15 -14.24
C ALA A 14 -3.57 -9.70 -13.74
N ALA A 15 -2.55 -8.97 -14.22
CA ALA A 15 -2.35 -7.57 -13.90
C ALA A 15 -3.46 -6.68 -14.48
N ILE A 16 -3.91 -6.94 -15.71
CA ILE A 16 -5.00 -6.19 -16.34
C ILE A 16 -6.32 -6.40 -15.60
N LEU A 17 -6.63 -7.61 -15.17
CA LEU A 17 -7.80 -7.91 -14.35
C LEU A 17 -7.73 -7.23 -12.98
N GLY A 18 -6.55 -7.13 -12.40
CA GLY A 18 -6.32 -6.42 -11.14
C GLY A 18 -6.59 -4.92 -11.25
N VAL A 19 -6.11 -4.28 -12.32
CA VAL A 19 -6.31 -2.85 -12.57
C VAL A 19 -7.78 -2.52 -12.84
N ALA A 20 -8.45 -3.32 -13.67
CA ALA A 20 -9.88 -3.16 -13.93
C ALA A 20 -10.73 -3.35 -12.67
N SER A 21 -10.35 -4.31 -11.79
CA SER A 21 -11.00 -4.52 -10.50
C SER A 21 -10.78 -3.34 -9.54
N ALA A 22 -9.57 -2.74 -9.52
CA ALA A 22 -9.29 -1.57 -8.69
C ALA A 22 -10.10 -0.35 -9.16
N MET A 23 -10.23 -0.13 -10.48
CA MET A 23 -11.05 0.96 -11.01
C MET A 23 -12.54 0.78 -10.70
N CYS A 24 -13.07 -0.45 -10.79
CA CYS A 24 -14.44 -0.73 -10.35
C CYS A 24 -14.63 -0.48 -8.85
N LEU A 25 -13.64 -0.80 -8.03
CA LEU A 25 -13.69 -0.58 -6.59
C LEU A 25 -13.68 0.92 -6.26
N CYS A 26 -12.87 1.73 -6.97
CA CYS A 26 -12.85 3.18 -6.81
C CYS A 26 -14.22 3.80 -7.15
N SER A 27 -14.83 3.41 -8.28
CA SER A 27 -16.13 3.95 -8.69
C SER A 27 -17.30 3.55 -7.77
N CYS A 28 -17.21 2.37 -7.14
CA CYS A 28 -18.20 1.95 -6.14
C CYS A 28 -18.03 2.70 -4.82
N TRP A 29 -16.78 3.06 -4.46
CA TRP A 29 -16.49 3.81 -3.25
C TRP A 29 -16.96 5.26 -3.35
N ASP A 30 -16.70 5.92 -4.48
CA ASP A 30 -17.17 7.30 -4.71
C ASP A 30 -18.70 7.40 -4.61
N LYS A 31 -19.44 6.43 -5.18
CA LYS A 31 -20.89 6.37 -5.05
C LYS A 31 -21.37 6.10 -3.62
N ALA A 32 -20.63 5.31 -2.85
CA ALA A 32 -20.97 5.06 -1.46
C ALA A 32 -20.61 6.25 -0.56
N ALA A 33 -19.56 7.00 -0.88
CA ALA A 33 -19.18 8.22 -0.19
C ALA A 33 -20.20 9.35 -0.43
N ASP A 34 -20.61 9.56 -1.68
CA ASP A 34 -21.65 10.55 -2.03
C ASP A 34 -23.00 10.25 -1.36
N GLN A 35 -23.41 8.97 -1.28
CA GLN A 35 -24.62 8.56 -0.57
C GLN A 35 -24.51 8.70 0.95
N ALA A 36 -23.31 8.53 1.52
CA ALA A 36 -23.07 8.73 2.94
C ALA A 36 -23.04 10.23 3.30
N GLU A 37 -22.55 11.09 2.39
CA GLU A 37 -22.52 12.53 2.56
C GLU A 37 -23.93 13.15 2.46
N GLU A 38 -24.75 12.69 1.51
CA GLU A 38 -26.17 13.08 1.45
C GLU A 38 -26.99 12.60 2.66
N ALA A 39 -26.68 11.43 3.20
CA ALA A 39 -27.32 10.92 4.41
C ALA A 39 -26.86 11.64 5.70
N SER A 40 -25.67 12.21 5.71
CA SER A 40 -25.07 12.93 6.84
C SER A 40 -25.53 14.39 6.94
N VAL A 41 -25.94 15.00 5.82
CA VAL A 41 -26.48 16.37 5.79
C VAL A 41 -27.93 16.43 6.32
N ALA A 42 -28.63 15.30 6.32
CA ALA A 42 -29.97 15.21 6.90
C ALA A 42 -29.91 14.80 8.37
N LYS A 43 -29.82 15.74 9.27
CA LYS A 43 -29.82 15.65 10.76
C LYS A 43 -28.47 15.48 11.41
N THR A 44 -27.79 16.58 11.63
CA THR A 44 -26.96 16.74 12.82
C THR A 44 -27.91 16.85 14.03
N PRO A 45 -27.98 15.84 14.91
CA PRO A 45 -28.51 16.11 16.23
C PRO A 45 -27.52 17.08 16.89
N SER A 46 -28.04 18.13 17.49
CA SER A 46 -27.28 18.99 18.40
C SER A 46 -26.69 18.07 19.47
N VAL A 47 -25.40 17.84 19.38
CA VAL A 47 -24.64 16.87 20.23
C VAL A 47 -24.57 17.38 21.68
N MET A 48 -25.23 18.50 22.01
CA MET A 48 -25.24 19.07 23.35
C MET A 48 -26.51 18.77 24.17
N GLU A 49 -27.53 18.14 23.60
CA GLU A 49 -28.79 17.94 24.35
C GLU A 49 -29.02 16.54 24.94
N ASP A 50 -28.20 15.53 24.59
CA ASP A 50 -28.37 14.13 25.06
C ASP A 50 -27.23 13.57 25.94
N TYR A 51 -26.40 14.43 26.49
CA TYR A 51 -25.60 13.99 27.62
C TYR A 51 -26.45 14.09 28.89
N PRO A 52 -26.62 12.99 29.66
CA PRO A 52 -27.25 13.10 30.96
C PRO A 52 -26.39 14.07 31.77
N VAL A 53 -26.94 15.22 32.04
CA VAL A 53 -26.48 16.12 33.09
C VAL A 53 -26.44 15.23 34.34
N VAL A 54 -25.23 14.98 34.87
CA VAL A 54 -25.06 14.32 36.13
C VAL A 54 -25.68 15.24 37.16
N GLY A 55 -27.00 15.06 37.35
CA GLY A 55 -27.76 15.63 38.44
C GLY A 55 -27.36 14.93 39.72
N ASP A 56 -27.00 15.73 40.66
CA ASP A 56 -26.98 15.58 42.11
C ASP A 56 -27.02 14.15 42.71
N GLU A 57 -25.97 13.84 43.44
CA GLU A 57 -25.95 12.99 44.64
C GLU A 57 -26.71 11.64 44.58
N GLN A 58 -26.17 10.67 43.88
CA GLN A 58 -26.35 9.28 44.28
C GLN A 58 -25.01 8.55 44.29
N ALA A 59 -24.62 8.17 45.51
CA ALA A 59 -23.61 7.19 45.92
C ALA A 59 -22.50 6.88 44.91
N ALA A 60 -21.31 7.46 45.14
CA ALA A 60 -20.07 7.06 44.45
C ALA A 60 -19.89 5.54 44.49
N PRO A 61 -19.64 4.88 43.36
CA PRO A 61 -19.15 3.51 43.37
C PRO A 61 -17.78 3.52 44.06
N GLN A 62 -17.61 2.62 45.03
CA GLN A 62 -16.38 2.50 45.86
C GLN A 62 -15.24 1.82 45.11
N ASP A 63 -15.29 1.68 43.79
CA ASP A 63 -14.21 1.10 43.00
C ASP A 63 -13.55 2.22 42.18
N GLY A 64 -12.37 2.66 42.63
CA GLY A 64 -11.53 3.64 41.96
C GLY A 64 -11.20 3.27 40.51
N ASP A 65 -11.18 1.99 40.18
CA ASP A 65 -10.90 1.44 38.85
C ASP A 65 -11.99 1.78 37.82
N SER A 66 -13.25 1.81 38.20
CA SER A 66 -14.36 2.09 37.26
C SER A 66 -14.42 3.55 36.83
N LEU A 67 -14.06 4.48 37.73
CA LEU A 67 -14.00 5.91 37.43
C LEU A 67 -12.82 6.26 36.54
N ALA A 68 -11.66 5.63 36.76
CA ALA A 68 -10.47 5.78 35.94
C ALA A 68 -10.74 5.26 34.52
N ALA A 69 -11.35 4.09 34.38
CA ALA A 69 -11.72 3.51 33.10
C ALA A 69 -12.77 4.37 32.34
N ALA A 70 -13.75 4.91 33.06
CA ALA A 70 -14.74 5.80 32.44
C ALA A 70 -14.11 7.14 31.97
N ARG A 71 -13.18 7.71 32.76
CA ARG A 71 -12.43 8.91 32.36
C ARG A 71 -11.54 8.65 31.15
N GLU A 72 -10.87 7.50 31.11
CA GLU A 72 -10.04 7.11 29.96
C GLU A 72 -10.88 6.88 28.72
N ALA A 73 -12.03 6.21 28.81
CA ALA A 73 -12.94 6.00 27.69
C ALA A 73 -13.49 7.32 27.14
N LEU A 74 -13.91 8.24 28.01
CA LEU A 74 -14.34 9.60 27.61
C LEU A 74 -13.21 10.38 26.96
N PHE A 75 -12.01 10.28 27.50
CA PHE A 75 -10.85 10.96 26.98
C PHE A 75 -10.45 10.42 25.61
N GLN A 76 -10.37 9.11 25.45
CA GLN A 76 -10.07 8.48 24.16
C GLN A 76 -11.14 8.79 23.12
N HIS A 77 -12.42 8.79 23.50
CA HIS A 77 -13.49 9.17 22.60
C HIS A 77 -13.41 10.65 22.19
N ALA A 78 -13.08 11.55 23.11
CA ALA A 78 -12.90 12.97 22.81
C ALA A 78 -11.72 13.22 21.87
N VAL A 79 -10.55 12.60 22.13
CA VAL A 79 -9.35 12.67 21.27
C VAL A 79 -9.65 12.10 19.88
N TYR A 80 -10.34 10.97 19.82
CA TYR A 80 -10.76 10.35 18.57
C TYR A 80 -11.72 11.25 17.78
N THR A 81 -12.75 11.80 18.43
CA THR A 81 -13.74 12.70 17.80
C THR A 81 -13.07 13.98 17.29
N LEU A 82 -12.14 14.54 18.05
CA LEU A 82 -11.32 15.67 17.63
C LEU A 82 -10.42 15.31 16.45
N GLY A 83 -9.77 14.16 16.48
CA GLY A 83 -8.94 13.66 15.39
C GLY A 83 -9.70 13.46 14.08
N GLN A 84 -10.96 13.03 14.15
CA GLN A 84 -11.83 12.86 12.99
C GLN A 84 -12.21 14.19 12.31
N LYS A 85 -12.44 15.23 13.10
CA LYS A 85 -12.80 16.55 12.58
C LYS A 85 -11.61 17.33 11.96
N VAL A 86 -10.37 16.89 12.22
CA VAL A 86 -9.12 17.50 11.67
C VAL A 86 -9.00 17.32 10.15
N THR A 87 -9.77 16.43 9.55
CA THR A 87 -9.68 16.19 8.09
C THR A 87 -10.35 17.29 7.24
N SER A 88 -11.07 18.23 7.85
CA SER A 88 -11.68 19.35 7.14
C SER A 88 -10.82 20.62 7.27
N PRO A 89 -10.26 21.16 6.18
CA PRO A 89 -9.43 22.37 6.21
C PRO A 89 -10.11 23.59 6.81
N GLU A 90 -11.43 23.67 6.72
CA GLU A 90 -12.24 24.80 7.20
C GLU A 90 -12.36 24.83 8.72
N THR A 91 -12.27 23.67 9.39
CA THR A 91 -12.36 23.56 10.86
C THR A 91 -10.98 23.57 11.53
N PHE A 92 -9.91 23.57 10.76
CA PHE A 92 -8.52 23.40 11.23
C PHE A 92 -8.09 24.39 12.33
N PRO A 93 -8.35 25.72 12.28
CA PRO A 93 -7.90 26.64 13.31
C PRO A 93 -8.57 26.41 14.67
N GLN A 94 -9.89 26.21 14.69
CA GLN A 94 -10.66 26.00 15.94
C GLN A 94 -10.32 24.66 16.58
N LEU A 95 -10.15 23.63 15.75
CA LEU A 95 -9.80 22.30 16.21
C LEU A 95 -8.39 22.24 16.77
N ASN A 96 -7.44 22.95 16.17
CA ASN A 96 -6.07 23.04 16.67
C ASN A 96 -6.04 23.70 18.07
N THR A 97 -6.90 24.68 18.34
CA THR A 97 -7.06 25.27 19.65
C THR A 97 -7.63 24.26 20.64
N ALA A 98 -8.70 23.53 20.29
CA ALA A 98 -9.29 22.52 21.17
C ALA A 98 -8.32 21.36 21.49
N VAL A 99 -7.50 20.94 20.54
CA VAL A 99 -6.45 19.93 20.80
C VAL A 99 -5.35 20.47 21.71
N LYS A 100 -4.98 21.75 21.58
CA LYS A 100 -4.02 22.39 22.48
C LYS A 100 -4.57 22.52 23.90
N ASP A 101 -5.83 22.93 24.06
CA ASP A 101 -6.48 23.03 25.35
C ASP A 101 -6.56 21.66 26.03
N MET A 102 -6.89 20.60 25.27
CA MET A 102 -6.86 19.24 25.78
C MET A 102 -5.46 18.81 26.19
N LEU A 103 -4.44 19.12 25.41
CA LEU A 103 -3.05 18.81 25.73
C LEU A 103 -2.60 19.47 27.04
N GLU A 104 -3.04 20.69 27.34
CA GLU A 104 -2.76 21.35 28.61
C GLU A 104 -3.49 20.66 29.79
N LEU A 105 -4.72 20.20 29.59
CA LEU A 105 -5.44 19.40 30.59
C LEU A 105 -4.72 18.06 30.85
N MET A 106 -4.24 17.40 29.80
CA MET A 106 -3.46 16.17 29.92
C MET A 106 -2.15 16.40 30.72
N ARG A 107 -1.45 17.49 30.44
CA ARG A 107 -0.24 17.87 31.19
C ARG A 107 -0.54 18.17 32.66
N SER A 108 -1.63 18.86 32.93
CA SER A 108 -2.06 19.13 34.31
C SER A 108 -2.37 17.84 35.06
N TYR A 109 -3.10 16.91 34.41
CA TYR A 109 -3.37 15.61 35.01
C TYR A 109 -2.11 14.76 35.21
N TYR A 110 -1.21 14.75 34.23
CA TYR A 110 0.07 14.07 34.33
C TYR A 110 0.92 14.62 35.50
N ALA A 111 0.92 15.93 35.71
CA ALA A 111 1.61 16.56 36.84
C ALA A 111 1.04 16.10 38.19
N GLU A 112 -0.26 15.85 38.29
CA GLU A 112 -0.86 15.25 39.48
C GLU A 112 -0.43 13.79 39.68
N LEU A 113 -0.41 13.00 38.60
CA LEU A 113 0.08 11.61 38.67
C LEU A 113 1.54 11.50 39.05
N GLN A 114 2.38 12.50 38.70
CA GLN A 114 3.81 12.53 39.08
C GLN A 114 4.07 12.70 40.58
N LYS A 115 3.06 13.10 41.34
CA LYS A 115 3.18 13.17 42.82
C LYS A 115 3.14 11.80 43.49
N GLY A 116 2.66 10.77 42.79
CA GLY A 116 2.58 9.39 43.23
C GLY A 116 3.76 8.53 42.74
N GLU A 117 3.68 7.26 43.04
CA GLU A 117 4.63 6.25 42.57
C GLU A 117 4.47 6.00 41.05
N PRO A 118 5.53 5.54 40.35
CA PRO A 118 5.46 5.14 38.98
C PRO A 118 4.37 4.07 38.75
N CYS A 119 3.46 4.32 37.78
CA CYS A 119 2.37 3.42 37.46
C CYS A 119 2.04 3.46 35.97
N LEU A 120 1.31 2.45 35.46
CA LEU A 120 0.91 2.36 34.06
C LEU A 120 0.13 3.57 33.57
N GLU A 121 -0.77 4.12 34.39
CA GLU A 121 -1.57 5.29 34.04
C GLU A 121 -0.68 6.53 33.77
N ARG A 122 0.33 6.74 34.62
CA ARG A 122 1.31 7.83 34.47
C ARG A 122 2.13 7.67 33.17
N ALA A 123 2.63 6.47 32.90
CA ALA A 123 3.36 6.16 31.67
C ALA A 123 2.47 6.31 30.42
N ARG A 124 1.22 5.83 30.49
CA ARG A 124 0.23 5.96 29.42
C ARG A 124 -0.12 7.41 29.11
N MET A 125 -0.27 8.24 30.16
CA MET A 125 -0.53 9.67 30.01
C MET A 125 0.66 10.39 29.34
N ALA A 126 1.89 10.09 29.76
CA ALA A 126 3.09 10.63 29.14
C ALA A 126 3.17 10.28 27.64
N LEU A 127 2.87 9.03 27.28
CA LEU A 127 2.80 8.58 25.88
C LEU A 127 1.74 9.34 25.06
N GLN A 128 0.55 9.54 25.61
CA GLN A 128 -0.51 10.27 24.94
C GLN A 128 -0.16 11.73 24.70
N ILE A 129 0.47 12.39 25.69
CA ILE A 129 0.99 13.76 25.57
C ILE A 129 1.99 13.83 24.40
N ALA A 130 2.96 12.91 24.37
CA ALA A 130 3.97 12.85 23.31
C ALA A 130 3.34 12.62 21.92
N ALA A 131 2.40 11.68 21.82
CA ALA A 131 1.69 11.40 20.57
C ALA A 131 0.88 12.61 20.08
N THR A 132 0.14 13.27 20.97
CA THR A 132 -0.65 14.47 20.64
C THR A 132 0.26 15.63 20.20
N THR A 133 1.40 15.81 20.89
CA THR A 133 2.39 16.84 20.53
C THR A 133 3.02 16.57 19.16
N ARG A 134 3.29 15.31 18.83
CA ARG A 134 3.75 14.87 17.50
C ARG A 134 2.71 15.18 16.42
N ASP A 135 1.46 14.86 16.67
CA ASP A 135 0.36 15.06 15.71
C ASP A 135 0.07 16.55 15.44
N LEU A 136 0.43 17.42 16.39
CA LEU A 136 0.48 18.87 16.21
C LEU A 136 1.71 19.35 15.39
N GLY A 137 2.58 18.45 14.97
CA GLY A 137 3.80 18.77 14.19
C GLY A 137 4.97 19.29 15.00
N ALA A 138 4.88 19.31 16.34
CA ALA A 138 5.93 19.81 17.23
C ALA A 138 6.98 18.72 17.54
N TYR A 139 7.63 18.18 16.50
CA TYR A 139 8.46 16.96 16.56
C TYR A 139 9.60 17.02 17.58
N ALA A 140 10.31 18.14 17.69
CA ALA A 140 11.39 18.27 18.67
C ALA A 140 10.88 18.20 20.12
N LYS A 141 9.71 18.79 20.40
CA LYS A 141 9.06 18.72 21.70
C LYS A 141 8.49 17.34 21.96
N ALA A 142 7.84 16.74 20.95
CA ALA A 142 7.30 15.39 21.04
C ALA A 142 8.41 14.35 21.29
N GLN A 143 9.59 14.50 20.69
CA GLN A 143 10.73 13.64 20.98
C GLN A 143 11.08 13.65 22.47
N ALA A 144 11.24 14.83 23.05
CA ALA A 144 11.56 14.94 24.48
C ALA A 144 10.43 14.37 25.37
N GLU A 145 9.17 14.54 24.96
CA GLU A 145 8.03 13.96 25.67
C GLU A 145 7.97 12.42 25.54
N TYR A 146 8.36 11.84 24.37
CA TYR A 146 8.51 10.39 24.22
C TYR A 146 9.69 9.84 25.02
N GLU A 147 10.81 10.58 25.10
CA GLU A 147 11.96 10.21 25.97
C GLU A 147 11.55 10.21 27.43
N ASN A 148 10.74 11.19 27.87
CA ASN A 148 10.15 11.19 29.20
C ASN A 148 9.20 10.00 29.42
N ALA A 149 8.33 9.70 28.44
CA ALA A 149 7.44 8.54 28.52
C ALA A 149 8.21 7.22 28.59
N LEU A 150 9.32 7.11 27.85
CA LEU A 150 10.23 5.96 27.92
C LEU A 150 10.79 5.79 29.33
N ALA A 151 11.26 6.88 29.95
CA ALA A 151 11.76 6.86 31.34
C ALA A 151 10.65 6.45 32.33
N GLU A 152 9.40 6.89 32.11
CA GLU A 152 8.26 6.46 32.94
C GLU A 152 8.02 4.95 32.85
N VAL A 153 8.10 4.38 31.63
CA VAL A 153 7.95 2.92 31.41
C VAL A 153 9.11 2.16 32.03
N GLU A 154 10.35 2.66 31.89
CA GLU A 154 11.53 2.03 32.46
C GLU A 154 11.52 2.02 34.01
N ASN A 155 10.90 3.01 34.63
CA ASN A 155 10.74 3.13 36.07
C ASN A 155 9.55 2.34 36.64
N LEU A 156 8.73 1.68 35.81
CA LEU A 156 7.66 0.79 36.28
C LEU A 156 8.24 -0.39 37.08
N PRO A 157 7.50 -0.93 38.07
CA PRO A 157 7.85 -2.19 38.68
C PRO A 157 8.18 -3.27 37.65
N THR A 158 9.18 -4.10 37.90
CA THR A 158 9.68 -5.07 36.92
C THR A 158 8.58 -5.99 36.39
N GLU A 159 7.68 -6.45 37.26
CA GLU A 159 6.55 -7.31 36.91
C GLU A 159 5.65 -6.60 35.91
N VAL A 160 5.28 -5.36 36.15
CA VAL A 160 4.39 -4.55 35.31
C VAL A 160 5.06 -4.22 33.98
N LYS A 161 6.36 -3.90 34.01
CA LYS A 161 7.12 -3.60 32.79
C LYS A 161 7.24 -4.81 31.84
N LEU A 162 7.33 -6.02 32.40
CA LEU A 162 7.42 -7.26 31.63
C LEU A 162 6.07 -7.76 31.10
N GLU A 163 4.96 -7.24 31.59
CA GLU A 163 3.65 -7.53 31.01
C GLU A 163 3.54 -6.99 29.59
N ALA A 164 2.62 -7.59 28.80
CA ALA A 164 2.42 -7.24 27.40
C ALA A 164 2.17 -5.73 27.18
N GLU A 165 1.47 -5.07 28.10
CA GLU A 165 1.22 -3.64 28.02
C GLU A 165 2.48 -2.80 28.25
N GLY A 166 3.28 -3.13 29.26
CA GLY A 166 4.55 -2.44 29.53
C GLY A 166 5.51 -2.54 28.35
N GLN A 167 5.65 -3.72 27.77
CA GLN A 167 6.48 -3.96 26.60
C GLN A 167 5.98 -3.19 25.38
N ARG A 168 4.67 -3.18 25.16
CA ARG A 168 4.04 -2.42 24.07
C ARG A 168 4.28 -0.91 24.22
N MET A 169 4.19 -0.38 25.44
CA MET A 169 4.49 1.03 25.70
C MET A 169 5.97 1.34 25.40
N LEU A 170 6.87 0.41 25.74
CA LEU A 170 8.30 0.52 25.43
C LEU A 170 8.55 0.62 23.93
N SER A 171 8.00 -0.31 23.15
CA SER A 171 8.07 -0.28 21.68
C SER A 171 7.45 1.00 21.11
N THR A 172 6.28 1.42 21.61
CA THR A 172 5.59 2.65 21.19
C THR A 172 6.45 3.90 21.45
N CYS A 173 7.16 3.97 22.57
CA CYS A 173 8.09 5.07 22.84
C CYS A 173 9.22 5.09 21.80
N HIS A 174 9.86 3.96 21.56
CA HIS A 174 10.94 3.88 20.57
C HIS A 174 10.46 4.26 19.17
N ASN A 175 9.33 3.73 18.71
CA ASN A 175 8.72 4.09 17.43
C ASN A 175 8.39 5.59 17.37
N GLY A 176 7.82 6.17 18.44
CA GLY A 176 7.49 7.59 18.52
C GLY A 176 8.73 8.49 18.42
N ILE A 177 9.81 8.14 19.13
CA ILE A 177 11.11 8.83 19.02
C ILE A 177 11.63 8.73 17.59
N GLY A 178 11.58 7.54 16.98
CA GLY A 178 12.01 7.31 15.61
C GLY A 178 11.29 8.21 14.61
N VAL A 179 9.95 8.30 14.70
CA VAL A 179 9.14 9.22 13.87
C VAL A 179 9.57 10.67 14.03
N CYS A 180 9.79 11.11 15.28
CA CYS A 180 10.22 12.48 15.55
C CYS A 180 11.61 12.77 15.00
N LEU A 181 12.54 11.81 15.07
CA LEU A 181 13.90 11.94 14.52
C LEU A 181 13.86 11.98 12.98
N LEU A 182 13.06 11.13 12.32
CA LEU A 182 12.88 11.19 10.86
C LEU A 182 12.34 12.56 10.42
N ALA A 183 11.34 13.09 11.11
CA ALA A 183 10.79 14.41 10.81
C ALA A 183 11.81 15.55 10.99
N GLN A 184 12.85 15.31 11.79
CA GLN A 184 14.00 16.23 12.00
C GLN A 184 15.17 15.95 11.02
N ASN A 185 15.01 15.07 10.04
CA ASN A 185 16.06 14.63 9.12
C ASN A 185 17.24 13.90 9.80
N LYS A 186 17.00 13.23 10.93
CA LYS A 186 17.99 12.47 11.69
C LYS A 186 17.77 10.96 11.47
N ALA A 187 17.78 10.54 10.20
CA ALA A 187 17.38 9.18 9.83
C ALA A 187 18.29 8.09 10.45
N SER A 188 19.60 8.33 10.56
CA SER A 188 20.53 7.37 11.19
C SER A 188 20.27 7.17 12.68
N GLU A 189 19.85 8.22 13.40
CA GLU A 189 19.47 8.11 14.80
C GLU A 189 18.11 7.41 14.96
N ALA A 190 17.18 7.65 14.01
CA ALA A 190 15.88 7.00 13.98
C ALA A 190 15.99 5.49 13.78
N LEU A 191 16.94 5.04 12.95
CA LEU A 191 17.17 3.63 12.65
C LEU A 191 17.38 2.82 13.93
N ALA A 192 18.29 3.25 14.81
CA ALA A 192 18.53 2.57 16.08
C ALA A 192 17.30 2.50 17.00
N LYS A 193 16.40 3.49 16.91
CA LYS A 193 15.15 3.48 17.69
C LYS A 193 14.14 2.50 17.13
N TYR A 194 14.02 2.41 15.82
CA TYR A 194 13.13 1.41 15.18
C TYR A 194 13.64 -0.01 15.35
N GLU A 195 14.96 -0.23 15.33
CA GLU A 195 15.55 -1.53 15.65
C GLU A 195 15.25 -1.94 17.10
N ALA A 196 15.32 -1.01 18.05
CA ALA A 196 14.97 -1.26 19.44
C ALA A 196 13.46 -1.60 19.59
N ALA A 197 12.57 -0.87 18.90
CA ALA A 197 11.15 -1.18 18.89
C ALA A 197 10.88 -2.57 18.31
N LEU A 198 11.48 -2.88 17.17
CA LEU A 198 11.33 -4.18 16.50
C LEU A 198 11.75 -5.33 17.42
N ALA A 199 12.89 -5.20 18.12
CA ALA A 199 13.36 -6.24 19.02
C ALA A 199 12.36 -6.53 20.15
N VAL A 200 11.69 -5.49 20.69
CA VAL A 200 10.65 -5.64 21.72
C VAL A 200 9.43 -6.36 21.13
N ASP A 201 8.96 -5.94 19.94
CA ASP A 201 7.76 -6.50 19.31
C ASP A 201 7.99 -7.93 18.81
N GLU A 202 9.20 -8.26 18.33
CA GLU A 202 9.57 -9.64 17.98
C GLU A 202 9.54 -10.55 19.23
N ALA A 203 10.08 -10.10 20.34
CA ALA A 203 10.05 -10.87 21.60
C ALA A 203 8.62 -11.07 22.10
N GLN A 204 7.78 -10.04 22.04
CA GLN A 204 6.36 -10.12 22.39
C GLN A 204 5.60 -11.09 21.49
N TYR A 205 5.79 -11.01 20.18
CA TYR A 205 5.16 -11.92 19.24
C TYR A 205 5.60 -13.37 19.49
N GLN A 206 6.89 -13.61 19.70
CA GLN A 206 7.42 -14.95 19.99
C GLN A 206 6.84 -15.55 21.28
N SER A 207 6.55 -14.71 22.28
CA SER A 207 6.00 -15.19 23.55
C SER A 207 4.55 -15.72 23.47
N VAL A 208 3.80 -15.29 22.45
CA VAL A 208 2.37 -15.65 22.24
C VAL A 208 2.14 -16.41 20.94
N ALA A 209 3.10 -16.47 20.05
CA ALA A 209 2.97 -17.18 18.78
C ALA A 209 3.06 -18.70 18.98
N PRO A 210 2.31 -19.49 18.20
CA PRO A 210 2.49 -20.93 18.14
C PRO A 210 3.92 -21.29 17.73
N ALA A 211 4.41 -22.44 18.19
CA ALA A 211 5.73 -22.92 17.84
C ALA A 211 5.91 -23.00 16.31
N GLU A 212 7.17 -22.92 15.87
CA GLU A 212 7.47 -22.96 14.44
C GLU A 212 7.04 -24.32 13.86
N GLY A 213 6.14 -24.29 12.86
CA GLY A 213 5.56 -25.48 12.24
C GLY A 213 4.20 -25.90 12.81
N GLU A 214 3.74 -25.33 13.91
CA GLU A 214 2.35 -25.53 14.35
C GLU A 214 1.40 -24.71 13.47
N GLU A 215 0.29 -25.35 13.09
CA GLU A 215 -0.79 -24.63 12.41
C GLU A 215 -1.53 -23.72 13.40
N LEU A 216 -1.79 -22.51 12.94
CA LEU A 216 -2.65 -21.59 13.70
C LEU A 216 -4.03 -22.20 13.85
N PRO A 217 -4.66 -22.12 15.05
CA PRO A 217 -5.97 -22.69 15.30
C PRO A 217 -6.99 -22.16 14.28
N GLU A 218 -7.85 -23.05 13.78
CA GLU A 218 -8.97 -22.68 12.93
C GLU A 218 -10.00 -21.94 13.80
N GLY A 219 -10.02 -20.61 13.75
CA GLY A 219 -10.93 -19.80 14.54
C GLY A 219 -10.57 -18.33 14.57
N GLU A 220 -11.11 -17.60 15.54
CA GLU A 220 -10.67 -16.24 15.84
C GLU A 220 -9.25 -16.28 16.42
N VAL A 221 -8.40 -15.39 15.93
CA VAL A 221 -7.04 -15.24 16.44
C VAL A 221 -7.13 -14.73 17.88
N GLU A 222 -6.41 -15.35 18.78
CA GLU A 222 -6.35 -14.94 20.17
C GLU A 222 -5.99 -13.45 20.28
N PRO A 223 -6.65 -12.65 21.13
CA PRO A 223 -6.43 -11.21 21.22
C PRO A 223 -4.98 -10.82 21.50
N ALA A 224 -4.25 -11.59 22.30
CA ALA A 224 -2.84 -11.36 22.61
C ALA A 224 -1.98 -11.52 21.35
N LEU A 225 -2.14 -12.63 20.62
CA LEU A 225 -1.44 -12.89 19.36
C LEU A 225 -1.80 -11.84 18.29
N SER A 226 -3.08 -11.51 18.19
CA SER A 226 -3.58 -10.49 17.27
C SER A 226 -2.89 -9.14 17.48
N ARG A 227 -2.80 -8.72 18.73
CA ARG A 227 -2.18 -7.44 19.10
C ARG A 227 -0.68 -7.45 18.86
N ALA A 228 0.03 -8.49 19.33
CA ALA A 228 1.47 -8.62 19.14
C ALA A 228 1.85 -8.68 17.66
N ALA A 229 1.06 -9.36 16.84
CA ALA A 229 1.28 -9.40 15.40
C ALA A 229 1.03 -8.04 14.72
N ALA A 230 0.03 -7.27 15.16
CA ALA A 230 -0.24 -5.93 14.64
C ALA A 230 0.90 -4.97 14.96
N ASP A 231 1.38 -4.98 16.21
CA ASP A 231 2.51 -4.17 16.66
C ASP A 231 3.79 -4.54 15.88
N LEU A 232 4.08 -5.82 15.70
CA LEU A 232 5.22 -6.31 14.93
C LEU A 232 5.15 -5.93 13.43
N LEU A 233 3.97 -5.99 12.81
CA LEU A 233 3.77 -5.53 11.43
C LEU A 233 4.05 -4.03 11.29
N ASP A 234 3.62 -3.22 12.28
CA ASP A 234 3.89 -1.78 12.27
C ASP A 234 5.38 -1.48 12.48
N SER A 235 6.07 -2.23 13.34
CA SER A 235 7.52 -2.10 13.54
C SER A 235 8.32 -2.48 12.29
N TYR A 236 7.97 -3.55 11.57
CA TYR A 236 8.58 -3.83 10.26
C TYR A 236 8.35 -2.71 9.26
N ARG A 237 7.15 -2.13 9.23
CA ARG A 237 6.85 -0.98 8.37
C ARG A 237 7.70 0.24 8.74
N CYS A 238 7.75 0.60 10.02
CA CYS A 238 8.50 1.77 10.49
C CYS A 238 10.00 1.64 10.21
N LEU A 239 10.57 0.45 10.46
CA LEU A 239 11.98 0.19 10.19
C LEU A 239 12.26 0.27 8.68
N GLY A 240 11.44 -0.36 7.83
CA GLY A 240 11.60 -0.30 6.39
C GLY A 240 11.45 1.12 5.82
N ASP A 241 10.50 1.92 6.35
CA ASP A 241 10.36 3.33 5.98
C ASP A 241 11.62 4.14 6.35
N CYS A 242 12.25 3.82 7.49
CA CYS A 242 13.50 4.45 7.93
C CYS A 242 14.69 4.02 7.06
N GLN A 243 14.82 2.73 6.74
CA GLN A 243 15.85 2.22 5.84
C GLN A 243 15.78 2.88 4.47
N ARG A 244 14.56 3.06 3.94
CA ARG A 244 14.35 3.85 2.71
C ARG A 244 14.80 5.31 2.88
N ALA A 245 14.58 5.92 4.03
CA ALA A 245 14.98 7.30 4.30
C ALA A 245 16.50 7.48 4.44
N VAL A 246 17.24 6.42 4.78
CA VAL A 246 18.72 6.40 4.76
C VAL A 246 19.30 5.92 3.43
N ASP A 247 18.46 5.83 2.39
CA ASP A 247 18.84 5.42 1.03
C ASP A 247 19.29 3.96 0.92
N ASP A 248 18.68 3.07 1.73
CA ASP A 248 18.87 1.62 1.67
C ASP A 248 17.57 0.90 1.26
N PRO A 249 17.21 0.98 -0.04
CA PRO A 249 15.96 0.40 -0.54
C PRO A 249 15.95 -1.13 -0.55
N GLU A 250 17.13 -1.78 -0.62
CA GLU A 250 17.23 -3.25 -0.64
C GLU A 250 16.94 -3.83 0.73
N GLU A 251 17.50 -3.26 1.78
CA GLU A 251 17.20 -3.66 3.15
C GLU A 251 15.75 -3.33 3.53
N ALA A 252 15.24 -2.17 3.10
CA ALA A 252 13.82 -1.84 3.27
C ALA A 252 12.89 -2.88 2.62
N ALA A 253 13.19 -3.32 1.39
CA ALA A 253 12.43 -4.37 0.73
C ALA A 253 12.46 -5.69 1.50
N THR A 254 13.62 -6.04 2.05
CA THR A 254 13.81 -7.24 2.87
C THR A 254 12.97 -7.15 4.15
N THR A 255 12.99 -6.01 4.82
CA THR A 255 12.23 -5.75 6.05
C THR A 255 10.72 -5.81 5.80
N TYR A 256 10.22 -5.14 4.76
CA TYR A 256 8.80 -5.22 4.39
C TYR A 256 8.37 -6.65 4.02
N LYS A 257 9.25 -7.42 3.36
CA LYS A 257 8.97 -8.81 3.01
C LYS A 257 8.81 -9.69 4.26
N LYS A 258 9.58 -9.46 5.33
CA LYS A 258 9.39 -10.16 6.62
C LYS A 258 7.99 -9.92 7.16
N GLY A 259 7.55 -8.67 7.22
CA GLY A 259 6.18 -8.31 7.65
C GLY A 259 5.10 -8.89 6.74
N HIS A 260 5.29 -8.84 5.43
CA HIS A 260 4.37 -9.45 4.46
C HIS A 260 4.24 -10.96 4.66
N THR A 261 5.34 -11.66 4.86
CA THR A 261 5.36 -13.12 5.14
C THR A 261 4.66 -13.45 6.45
N LEU A 262 4.85 -12.64 7.50
CA LEU A 262 4.14 -12.76 8.76
C LEU A 262 2.62 -12.68 8.55
N ALA A 263 2.14 -11.63 7.84
CA ALA A 263 0.73 -11.45 7.57
C ALA A 263 0.13 -12.61 6.75
N GLN A 264 0.87 -13.16 5.78
CA GLN A 264 0.44 -14.32 5.00
C GLN A 264 0.34 -15.60 5.85
N ARG A 265 1.28 -15.79 6.80
CA ARG A 265 1.27 -16.95 7.71
C ARG A 265 0.04 -16.96 8.61
N LEU A 266 -0.44 -15.79 9.02
CA LEU A 266 -1.56 -15.65 9.96
C LEU A 266 -2.94 -16.00 9.39
N LYS A 267 -3.05 -16.28 8.08
CA LYS A 267 -4.27 -16.71 7.34
C LYS A 267 -5.54 -15.88 7.61
N ARG A 268 -5.78 -15.48 8.85
CA ARG A 268 -6.87 -14.59 9.27
C ARG A 268 -6.30 -13.42 10.04
N LEU A 269 -6.72 -12.23 9.64
CA LEU A 269 -6.25 -10.98 10.25
C LEU A 269 -7.41 -10.34 11.01
N SER A 270 -7.17 -9.97 12.27
CA SER A 270 -8.07 -9.08 13.00
C SER A 270 -8.13 -7.70 12.32
N SER A 271 -9.03 -6.83 12.75
CA SER A 271 -9.11 -5.47 12.22
C SER A 271 -7.79 -4.70 12.41
N ASP A 272 -7.17 -4.82 13.58
CA ASP A 272 -5.92 -4.11 13.90
C ASP A 272 -4.75 -4.63 13.06
N MET A 273 -4.61 -5.97 12.95
CA MET A 273 -3.62 -6.60 12.07
C MET A 273 -3.84 -6.21 10.60
N SER A 274 -5.08 -6.16 10.16
CA SER A 274 -5.43 -5.79 8.78
C SER A 274 -5.05 -4.34 8.49
N ILE A 275 -5.26 -3.41 9.42
CA ILE A 275 -4.85 -2.01 9.29
C ILE A 275 -3.32 -1.91 9.25
N ALA A 276 -2.60 -2.57 10.15
CA ALA A 276 -1.15 -2.60 10.15
C ALA A 276 -0.60 -3.17 8.83
N TYR A 277 -1.21 -4.24 8.34
CA TYR A 277 -0.82 -4.85 7.08
C TYR A 277 -1.12 -3.96 5.86
N VAL A 278 -2.24 -3.24 5.85
CA VAL A 278 -2.54 -2.23 4.81
C VAL A 278 -1.44 -1.15 4.77
N LYS A 279 -1.03 -0.65 5.92
CA LYS A 279 0.05 0.34 6.03
C LYS A 279 1.38 -0.23 5.50
N LEU A 280 1.72 -1.47 5.86
CA LEU A 280 2.91 -2.17 5.36
C LEU A 280 2.88 -2.32 3.83
N LEU A 281 1.76 -2.80 3.27
CA LEU A 281 1.57 -2.95 1.82
C LEU A 281 1.66 -1.61 1.08
N THR A 282 1.18 -0.53 1.71
CA THR A 282 1.29 0.82 1.17
C THR A 282 2.76 1.26 1.06
N SER A 283 3.53 1.08 2.13
CA SER A 283 4.96 1.39 2.15
C SER A 283 5.75 0.54 1.16
N MET A 284 5.45 -0.76 1.08
CA MET A 284 6.05 -1.69 0.12
C MET A 284 5.77 -1.28 -1.33
N GLY A 285 4.52 -0.97 -1.66
CA GLY A 285 4.15 -0.49 -2.99
C GLY A 285 4.80 0.86 -3.34
N ASN A 286 4.93 1.77 -2.37
CA ASN A 286 5.63 3.03 -2.57
C ASN A 286 7.12 2.82 -2.88
N LEU A 287 7.77 1.86 -2.21
CA LEU A 287 9.14 1.46 -2.49
C LEU A 287 9.25 0.87 -3.91
N ASP A 288 8.44 -0.13 -4.25
CA ASP A 288 8.45 -0.77 -5.56
C ASP A 288 8.23 0.26 -6.69
N ASN A 289 7.32 1.21 -6.49
CA ASN A 289 7.09 2.29 -7.46
C ASN A 289 8.31 3.20 -7.61
N SER A 290 8.98 3.56 -6.51
CA SER A 290 10.21 4.36 -6.56
C SER A 290 11.37 3.64 -7.25
N MET A 291 11.38 2.31 -7.24
CA MET A 291 12.33 1.45 -7.93
C MET A 291 11.94 1.15 -9.39
N GLY A 292 10.87 1.75 -9.91
CA GLY A 292 10.36 1.53 -11.27
C GLY A 292 9.62 0.20 -11.45
N LYS A 293 9.28 -0.51 -10.37
CA LYS A 293 8.53 -1.77 -10.37
C LYS A 293 7.02 -1.51 -10.28
N ALA A 294 6.48 -0.80 -11.29
CA ALA A 294 5.10 -0.32 -11.29
C ALA A 294 4.04 -1.43 -11.16
N GLN A 295 4.31 -2.63 -11.68
CA GLN A 295 3.37 -3.77 -11.60
C GLN A 295 3.34 -4.37 -10.20
N GLU A 296 4.47 -4.52 -9.54
CA GLU A 296 4.60 -4.99 -8.17
C GLU A 296 3.96 -3.98 -7.20
N ALA A 297 4.23 -2.70 -7.38
CA ALA A 297 3.60 -1.62 -6.62
C ALA A 297 2.07 -1.67 -6.72
N MET A 298 1.54 -1.78 -7.93
CA MET A 298 0.10 -1.92 -8.17
C MET A 298 -0.46 -3.16 -7.48
N GLY A 299 0.26 -4.29 -7.50
CA GLY A 299 -0.13 -5.52 -6.80
C GLY A 299 -0.31 -5.30 -5.29
N ALA A 300 0.66 -4.67 -4.64
CA ALA A 300 0.60 -4.36 -3.21
C ALA A 300 -0.56 -3.42 -2.87
N TRP A 301 -0.73 -2.32 -3.60
CA TRP A 301 -1.79 -1.35 -3.36
C TRP A 301 -3.20 -1.91 -3.61
N VAL A 302 -3.38 -2.77 -4.61
CA VAL A 302 -4.67 -3.44 -4.87
C VAL A 302 -5.05 -4.37 -3.73
N ILE A 303 -4.09 -5.11 -3.16
CA ILE A 303 -4.34 -5.94 -1.97
C ILE A 303 -4.73 -5.04 -0.79
N ALA A 304 -3.99 -3.97 -0.53
CA ALA A 304 -4.30 -3.00 0.52
C ALA A 304 -5.71 -2.41 0.36
N ALA A 305 -6.07 -1.96 -0.85
CA ALA A 305 -7.39 -1.40 -1.14
C ALA A 305 -8.53 -2.41 -0.90
N ARG A 306 -8.35 -3.68 -1.27
CA ARG A 306 -9.33 -4.76 -1.00
C ARG A 306 -9.52 -5.02 0.48
N ILE A 307 -8.44 -5.02 1.26
CA ILE A 307 -8.51 -5.16 2.72
C ILE A 307 -9.28 -3.97 3.31
N CYS A 308 -9.00 -2.74 2.88
CA CYS A 308 -9.72 -1.54 3.29
C CYS A 308 -11.23 -1.68 3.00
N GLN A 309 -11.59 -2.09 1.80
CA GLN A 309 -13.00 -2.26 1.43
C GLN A 309 -13.69 -3.33 2.27
N SER A 310 -13.04 -4.46 2.52
CA SER A 310 -13.56 -5.52 3.38
C SER A 310 -13.80 -5.03 4.80
N LEU A 311 -12.84 -4.33 5.40
CA LEU A 311 -12.95 -3.77 6.75
C LEU A 311 -14.06 -2.72 6.85
N ASN A 312 -14.18 -1.84 5.86
CA ASN A 312 -15.22 -0.81 5.85
C ASN A 312 -16.63 -1.42 5.81
N SER A 313 -16.81 -2.52 5.09
CA SER A 313 -18.10 -3.20 4.98
C SER A 313 -18.42 -4.10 6.17
N SER A 314 -17.41 -4.74 6.78
CA SER A 314 -17.60 -5.78 7.81
C SER A 314 -17.47 -5.26 9.24
N SER A 315 -16.66 -4.22 9.48
CA SER A 315 -16.43 -3.74 10.85
C SER A 315 -17.58 -2.88 11.37
N PRO A 316 -18.11 -3.15 12.57
CA PRO A 316 -19.07 -2.25 13.22
C PRO A 316 -18.40 -1.02 13.86
N LYS A 317 -17.07 -1.05 14.07
CA LYS A 317 -16.33 0.00 14.79
C LYS A 317 -16.06 1.21 13.89
N LEU A 318 -16.51 2.38 14.29
CA LEU A 318 -16.29 3.64 13.57
C LEU A 318 -14.81 3.98 13.41
N GLU A 319 -13.99 3.67 14.41
CA GLU A 319 -12.54 3.89 14.41
C GLU A 319 -11.86 3.12 13.27
N VAL A 320 -12.22 1.84 13.12
CA VAL A 320 -11.73 0.99 12.03
C VAL A 320 -12.12 1.55 10.68
N LYS A 321 -13.39 1.98 10.52
CA LYS A 321 -13.87 2.60 9.27
C LYS A 321 -13.15 3.89 8.93
N ALA A 322 -12.93 4.75 9.92
CA ALA A 322 -12.23 6.01 9.72
C ALA A 322 -10.76 5.80 9.32
N GLU A 323 -10.06 4.90 10.00
CA GLU A 323 -8.66 4.60 9.66
C GLU A 323 -8.55 3.90 8.30
N THR A 324 -9.47 2.98 8.01
CA THR A 324 -9.58 2.32 6.73
C THR A 324 -9.82 3.32 5.59
N LYS A 325 -10.74 4.28 5.80
CA LYS A 325 -10.97 5.35 4.82
C LYS A 325 -9.71 6.19 4.61
N ARG A 326 -9.04 6.59 5.68
CA ARG A 326 -7.78 7.36 5.59
C ARG A 326 -6.71 6.62 4.80
N CYS A 327 -6.51 5.32 5.06
CA CYS A 327 -5.57 4.51 4.32
C CYS A 327 -5.97 4.40 2.83
N PHE A 328 -7.24 4.20 2.54
CA PHE A 328 -7.76 4.10 1.18
C PHE A 328 -7.59 5.41 0.40
N ASP A 329 -7.96 6.53 0.99
CA ASP A 329 -7.84 7.86 0.38
C ASP A 329 -6.36 8.20 0.04
N ALA A 330 -5.43 7.74 0.90
CA ALA A 330 -4.00 7.91 0.64
C ALA A 330 -3.48 7.03 -0.52
N LEU A 331 -4.11 5.87 -0.78
CA LEU A 331 -3.73 4.95 -1.86
C LEU A 331 -4.25 5.40 -3.23
N LEU A 332 -5.42 6.02 -3.28
CA LEU A 332 -6.13 6.34 -4.52
C LEU A 332 -5.27 7.12 -5.53
N PRO A 333 -4.59 8.22 -5.18
CA PRO A 333 -3.80 8.98 -6.13
C PRO A 333 -2.65 8.16 -6.74
N ALA A 334 -1.99 7.32 -5.94
CA ALA A 334 -0.90 6.47 -6.39
C ALA A 334 -1.40 5.39 -7.36
N ILE A 335 -2.50 4.71 -7.02
CA ILE A 335 -3.14 3.72 -7.89
C ILE A 335 -3.56 4.34 -9.22
N GLN A 336 -4.20 5.52 -9.20
CA GLN A 336 -4.65 6.21 -10.40
C GLN A 336 -3.48 6.61 -11.30
N SER A 337 -2.44 7.21 -10.74
CA SER A 337 -1.25 7.66 -11.48
C SER A 337 -0.55 6.50 -12.17
N VAL A 338 -0.26 5.41 -11.43
CA VAL A 338 0.44 4.25 -11.98
C VAL A 338 -0.44 3.48 -12.97
N SER A 339 -1.75 3.38 -12.71
CA SER A 339 -2.69 2.77 -13.64
C SER A 339 -2.73 3.49 -14.99
N GLN A 340 -2.76 4.83 -14.99
CA GLN A 340 -2.71 5.63 -16.22
C GLN A 340 -1.39 5.45 -16.96
N GLY A 341 -0.26 5.40 -16.24
CA GLY A 341 1.06 5.12 -16.81
C GLY A 341 1.11 3.75 -17.50
N LEU A 342 0.67 2.71 -16.82
CA LEU A 342 0.64 1.35 -17.36
C LEU A 342 -0.29 1.21 -18.57
N GLN A 343 -1.43 1.92 -18.58
CA GLN A 343 -2.34 1.96 -19.74
C GLN A 343 -1.71 2.67 -20.93
N ALA A 344 -1.00 3.78 -20.70
CA ALA A 344 -0.30 4.49 -21.76
C ALA A 344 0.81 3.63 -22.39
N GLU A 345 1.63 2.96 -21.56
CA GLU A 345 2.65 2.03 -22.04
C GLU A 345 2.08 0.87 -22.86
N GLN A 346 0.94 0.31 -22.42
CA GLN A 346 0.24 -0.76 -23.15
C GLN A 346 -0.29 -0.26 -24.48
N ALA A 347 -0.87 0.95 -24.53
CA ALA A 347 -1.37 1.56 -25.75
C ALA A 347 -0.23 1.82 -26.74
N GLU A 348 0.90 2.31 -26.28
CA GLU A 348 2.11 2.55 -27.09
C GLU A 348 2.69 1.23 -27.61
N ALA A 349 2.82 0.22 -26.75
CA ALA A 349 3.29 -1.12 -27.15
C ALA A 349 2.36 -1.76 -28.19
N LYS A 350 1.05 -1.59 -28.03
CA LYS A 350 0.06 -2.08 -29.01
C LYS A 350 0.21 -1.38 -30.35
N LYS A 351 0.31 -0.05 -30.33
CA LYS A 351 0.52 0.76 -31.54
C LYS A 351 1.81 0.34 -32.27
N LYS A 352 2.91 0.20 -31.53
CA LYS A 352 4.18 -0.26 -32.10
C LYS A 352 4.08 -1.64 -32.74
N SER A 353 3.36 -2.57 -32.10
CA SER A 353 3.11 -3.91 -32.66
C SER A 353 2.24 -3.87 -33.93
N GLU A 354 1.23 -2.97 -33.98
CA GLU A 354 0.40 -2.76 -35.15
C GLU A 354 1.20 -2.13 -36.29
N ASP A 355 2.05 -1.14 -36.02
CA ASP A 355 2.95 -0.51 -36.98
C ASP A 355 3.97 -1.51 -37.56
N GLU A 356 4.58 -2.34 -36.70
CA GLU A 356 5.50 -3.41 -37.11
C GLU A 356 4.81 -4.43 -38.02
N LYS A 357 3.56 -4.81 -37.69
CA LYS A 357 2.77 -5.72 -38.50
C LYS A 357 2.42 -5.11 -39.86
N ALA A 358 1.97 -3.86 -39.87
CA ALA A 358 1.69 -3.14 -41.12
C ALA A 358 2.92 -3.00 -42.02
N ALA A 359 4.09 -2.70 -41.40
CA ALA A 359 5.35 -2.66 -42.15
C ALA A 359 5.75 -4.02 -42.72
N ALA A 360 5.55 -5.11 -41.95
CA ALA A 360 5.82 -6.46 -42.44
C ALA A 360 4.87 -6.88 -43.57
N GLU A 361 3.58 -6.56 -43.47
CA GLU A 361 2.61 -6.79 -44.54
C GLU A 361 2.95 -6.01 -45.84
N LYS A 362 3.37 -4.75 -45.68
CA LYS A 362 3.81 -3.94 -46.83
C LYS A 362 5.05 -4.51 -47.50
N ALA A 363 6.07 -4.90 -46.70
CA ALA A 363 7.28 -5.55 -47.20
C ALA A 363 6.98 -6.88 -47.91
N ALA A 364 6.05 -7.69 -47.40
CA ALA A 364 5.63 -8.92 -48.03
C ALA A 364 4.88 -8.68 -49.37
N ALA A 365 4.03 -7.64 -49.43
CA ALA A 365 3.34 -7.24 -50.66
C ALA A 365 4.33 -6.73 -51.70
N GLU A 366 5.32 -5.92 -51.33
CA GLU A 366 6.38 -5.44 -52.22
C GLU A 366 7.25 -6.61 -52.74
N ALA A 367 7.59 -7.58 -51.88
CA ALA A 367 8.33 -8.79 -52.29
C ALA A 367 7.53 -9.64 -53.28
N ALA A 368 6.24 -9.85 -53.03
CA ALA A 368 5.37 -10.60 -53.94
C ALA A 368 5.16 -9.89 -55.31
N ALA A 369 5.09 -8.54 -55.29
CA ALA A 369 5.02 -7.75 -56.52
C ALA A 369 6.34 -7.83 -57.32
N ALA A 370 7.48 -7.80 -56.65
CA ALA A 370 8.79 -7.97 -57.27
C ALA A 370 8.99 -9.37 -57.85
N GLU A 371 8.55 -10.40 -57.16
CA GLU A 371 8.57 -11.80 -57.64
C GLU A 371 7.72 -11.98 -58.90
N LYS A 372 6.50 -11.41 -58.88
CA LYS A 372 5.60 -11.44 -60.05
C LYS A 372 6.21 -10.72 -61.25
N ALA A 373 6.78 -9.52 -61.04
CA ALA A 373 7.48 -8.76 -62.07
C ALA A 373 8.70 -9.52 -62.66
N ALA A 374 9.45 -10.24 -61.80
CA ALA A 374 10.56 -11.08 -62.22
C ALA A 374 10.07 -12.30 -63.08
N ALA A 375 8.98 -12.92 -62.65
CA ALA A 375 8.36 -14.03 -63.41
C ALA A 375 7.83 -13.56 -64.77
N GLU A 376 7.19 -12.39 -64.85
CA GLU A 376 6.73 -11.80 -66.11
C GLU A 376 7.91 -11.47 -67.05
N ARG A 377 9.02 -10.94 -66.54
CA ARG A 377 10.24 -10.71 -67.33
C ARG A 377 10.82 -11.99 -67.88
N LEU A 378 10.92 -13.03 -67.02
CA LEU A 378 11.44 -14.36 -67.45
C LEU A 378 10.57 -14.99 -68.53
N ALA A 379 9.23 -14.89 -68.41
CA ALA A 379 8.30 -15.37 -69.42
C ALA A 379 8.43 -14.58 -70.73
N ALA A 380 8.63 -13.26 -70.69
CA ALA A 380 8.85 -12.44 -71.87
C ALA A 380 10.19 -12.77 -72.56
N GLU A 381 11.25 -12.98 -71.78
CA GLU A 381 12.55 -13.43 -72.31
C GLU A 381 12.49 -14.84 -72.96
N GLN A 382 11.78 -15.77 -72.34
CA GLN A 382 11.54 -17.11 -72.92
C GLN A 382 10.78 -17.01 -74.24
N LYS A 383 9.72 -16.22 -74.30
CA LYS A 383 8.96 -16.00 -75.49
C LYS A 383 9.75 -15.35 -76.61
N ALA A 384 10.58 -14.37 -76.29
CA ALA A 384 11.51 -13.71 -77.22
C ALA A 384 12.58 -14.69 -77.77
N ALA A 385 13.10 -15.57 -76.88
CA ALA A 385 14.03 -16.61 -77.26
C ALA A 385 13.39 -17.68 -78.20
N GLU A 386 12.13 -18.08 -77.93
CA GLU A 386 11.37 -18.99 -78.79
C GLU A 386 11.06 -18.35 -80.14
N GLU A 387 10.64 -17.09 -80.18
CA GLU A 387 10.40 -16.39 -81.44
C GLU A 387 11.70 -16.23 -82.23
N LYS A 388 12.81 -15.97 -81.65
CA LYS A 388 14.12 -15.89 -82.28
C LYS A 388 14.56 -17.26 -82.81
N ALA A 389 14.41 -18.34 -82.03
CA ALA A 389 14.69 -19.72 -82.47
C ALA A 389 13.82 -20.13 -83.64
N ALA A 390 12.52 -19.78 -83.59
CA ALA A 390 11.56 -20.03 -84.70
C ALA A 390 11.98 -19.25 -85.97
N ALA A 391 12.39 -18.00 -85.84
CA ALA A 391 12.88 -17.20 -87.00
C ALA A 391 14.18 -17.78 -87.57
N GLU A 392 15.11 -18.22 -86.74
CA GLU A 392 16.36 -18.86 -87.19
C GLU A 392 16.04 -20.19 -87.92
N ALA A 393 15.14 -21.01 -87.33
CA ALA A 393 14.71 -22.27 -87.96
C ALA A 393 13.99 -22.03 -89.34
N ALA A 394 13.17 -21.00 -89.39
CA ALA A 394 12.53 -20.61 -90.64
C ALA A 394 13.57 -20.17 -91.76
N ALA A 395 14.54 -19.34 -91.36
CA ALA A 395 15.64 -18.89 -92.21
C ALA A 395 16.47 -20.10 -92.70
N GLN A 396 16.76 -21.06 -91.82
CA GLN A 396 17.51 -22.27 -92.12
C GLN A 396 16.76 -23.19 -93.12
N ASN A 397 15.46 -23.30 -92.93
CA ASN A 397 14.58 -24.04 -93.84
C ASN A 397 14.51 -23.40 -95.25
N GLU A 398 14.47 -22.05 -95.29
CA GLU A 398 14.50 -21.33 -96.56
C GLU A 398 15.83 -21.46 -97.28
N ALA A 399 16.92 -21.37 -96.55
CA ALA A 399 18.30 -21.62 -97.04
C ALA A 399 18.44 -23.04 -97.61
N ASN A 400 17.91 -24.05 -96.89
CA ASN A 400 17.92 -25.43 -97.32
C ASN A 400 17.02 -25.64 -98.54
N LYS A 401 15.92 -24.94 -98.64
CA LYS A 401 15.04 -24.96 -99.86
C LYS A 401 15.78 -24.36 -101.02
N ARG A 402 16.46 -23.24 -100.91
CA ARG A 402 17.29 -22.60 -101.98
C ARG A 402 18.47 -23.50 -102.38
N VAL A 403 19.09 -24.23 -101.53
CA VAL A 403 20.14 -25.25 -101.90
C VAL A 403 19.52 -26.44 -102.66
N ARG A 404 18.33 -26.94 -102.25
CA ARG A 404 17.65 -27.97 -102.97
C ARG A 404 17.22 -27.54 -104.34
N ASP A 405 16.72 -26.31 -104.54
CA ASP A 405 16.33 -25.79 -105.82
C ASP A 405 17.52 -25.53 -106.74
N ARG A 406 18.69 -25.17 -106.21
CA ARG A 406 19.97 -25.11 -106.97
C ARG A 406 20.47 -26.48 -107.39
N ARG A 407 20.21 -27.55 -106.69
CA ARG A 407 20.60 -28.95 -107.04
C ARG A 407 19.63 -29.55 -108.10
N ARG A 408 18.47 -28.97 -108.27
CA ARG A 408 17.50 -29.44 -109.22
C ARG A 408 17.58 -28.73 -110.58
N ARG A 409 18.41 -27.68 -110.76
CA ARG A 409 18.78 -27.01 -111.97
C ARG A 409 20.13 -27.51 -112.43
#